data_9e8f23ce26c095882956f70a84c0a4ab
#
_entry.id   9e8f23ce26c095882956f70a84c0a4ab
#
_cell.length_a   1.000
_cell.length_b   1.000
_cell.length_c   1.000
_cell.angle_alpha   90.00
_cell.angle_beta   90.00
_cell.angle_gamma   90.00
#
_symmetry.space_group_name_H-M   'P 1'
#
loop_
_entity.id
_entity.type
_entity.pdbx_description
1 polymer ?
#
loop_
_entity_poly.entity_id
_entity_poly.type
_entity_poly.pdbx_seq_one_letter_code
_entity_poly.pdbx_strand_id
1 'polypeptide(L)'
;RLSLKRRGTATPNGLCAMAMRAYIMRMTSPTDPRRFLYRADALDPDLAQKLAREALAKADDGELYLQYRATESFGFDDGRLKTADYSTDAGFGLRAVTGEMTGFAHASDVSAGAIRRAAETLALLDPAKQAPAGPPPRTNRHLYDEANPLDLIPFAKKVDLCQKIDAAARARDPRIVQVSVALAGSWSVVEIVRADGFLATDIRPLVRLNVSIVVEENGRRESGYFGLGGRYMYDHLFEEAQWNRAIDEALNQALVNLRAVDAPAGEFTVLLGPGWPGVLLHE
;
A
#
# COMPACT_ATOMS: atom_id res chain seq x y z
N ARG A 1 6.46 -42.45 -56.67
CA ARG A 1 5.49 -42.43 -55.56
C ARG A 1 6.03 -41.49 -54.48
N LEU A 2 5.55 -40.25 -54.45
CA LEU A 2 5.81 -39.30 -53.41
C LEU A 2 4.70 -39.41 -52.34
N SER A 3 5.09 -39.70 -51.12
CA SER A 3 4.20 -39.73 -49.94
C SER A 3 4.12 -38.35 -49.33
N LEU A 4 2.95 -37.71 -49.40
CA LEU A 4 2.62 -36.46 -48.73
C LEU A 4 2.27 -36.75 -47.28
N LYS A 5 3.16 -36.36 -46.32
CA LYS A 5 2.84 -36.32 -44.88
C LYS A 5 1.88 -35.15 -44.65
N ARG A 6 0.68 -35.44 -44.16
CA ARG A 6 -0.30 -34.45 -43.69
C ARG A 6 0.31 -33.70 -42.49
N ARG A 7 0.41 -32.38 -42.61
CA ARG A 7 0.63 -31.51 -41.42
C ARG A 7 -0.69 -31.43 -40.67
N GLY A 8 -0.67 -31.87 -39.44
CA GLY A 8 -1.80 -31.70 -38.52
C GLY A 8 -2.04 -30.22 -38.25
N THR A 9 -3.22 -29.73 -38.54
CA THR A 9 -3.70 -28.43 -38.18
C THR A 9 -3.93 -28.41 -36.67
N ALA A 10 -3.11 -27.63 -35.94
CA ALA A 10 -3.36 -27.37 -34.53
C ALA A 10 -4.65 -26.54 -34.42
N THR A 11 -5.63 -27.07 -33.71
CA THR A 11 -6.89 -26.39 -33.45
C THR A 11 -6.66 -25.18 -32.55
N PRO A 12 -7.36 -24.03 -32.77
CA PRO A 12 -7.21 -22.82 -31.96
C PRO A 12 -7.35 -23.03 -30.44
N ASN A 13 -8.09 -24.05 -30.02
CA ASN A 13 -8.30 -24.41 -28.62
C ASN A 13 -7.04 -24.96 -27.93
N GLY A 14 -6.08 -25.54 -28.65
CA GLY A 14 -4.85 -26.06 -28.09
C GLY A 14 -3.84 -25.00 -27.67
N LEU A 15 -3.73 -23.90 -28.45
CA LEU A 15 -2.84 -22.78 -28.15
C LEU A 15 -3.35 -21.96 -26.95
N CYS A 16 -4.67 -21.77 -26.86
CA CYS A 16 -5.29 -21.09 -25.72
C CYS A 16 -5.13 -21.91 -24.43
N ALA A 17 -5.30 -23.23 -24.48
CA ALA A 17 -5.11 -24.12 -23.32
C ALA A 17 -3.64 -24.21 -22.87
N MET A 18 -2.66 -24.14 -23.79
CA MET A 18 -1.24 -24.09 -23.45
C MET A 18 -0.83 -22.74 -22.83
N ALA A 19 -1.32 -21.62 -23.39
CA ALA A 19 -1.10 -20.29 -22.83
C ALA A 19 -1.72 -20.16 -21.44
N MET A 20 -2.91 -20.73 -21.24
CA MET A 20 -3.62 -20.78 -19.96
C MET A 20 -2.89 -21.63 -18.92
N ARG A 21 -2.37 -22.81 -19.28
CA ARG A 21 -1.54 -23.63 -18.38
C ARG A 21 -0.24 -22.94 -18.01
N ALA A 22 0.42 -22.27 -18.94
CA ALA A 22 1.63 -21.49 -18.66
C ALA A 22 1.35 -20.28 -17.73
N TYR A 23 0.17 -19.66 -17.88
CA TYR A 23 -0.30 -18.57 -17.02
C TYR A 23 -0.59 -19.08 -15.59
N ILE A 24 -1.31 -20.21 -15.44
CA ILE A 24 -1.60 -20.83 -14.16
C ILE A 24 -0.30 -21.31 -13.47
N MET A 25 0.64 -21.91 -14.21
CA MET A 25 1.95 -22.31 -13.66
C MET A 25 2.79 -21.11 -13.20
N ARG A 26 2.68 -19.94 -13.84
CA ARG A 26 3.34 -18.72 -13.36
C ARG A 26 2.74 -18.23 -12.04
N MET A 27 1.43 -18.28 -11.88
CA MET A 27 0.74 -17.86 -10.66
C MET A 27 1.01 -18.74 -9.44
N THR A 28 1.34 -20.02 -9.65
CA THR A 28 1.72 -20.93 -8.56
C THR A 28 3.22 -20.94 -8.30
N SER A 29 4.00 -20.14 -9.02
CA SER A 29 5.43 -19.97 -8.75
C SER A 29 5.62 -19.35 -7.37
N PRO A 30 6.56 -19.83 -6.54
CA PRO A 30 6.89 -19.24 -5.25
C PRO A 30 7.27 -17.76 -5.33
N THR A 31 7.59 -17.26 -6.53
CA THR A 31 8.01 -15.88 -6.80
C THR A 31 6.87 -14.95 -7.24
N ASP A 32 5.66 -15.47 -7.57
CA ASP A 32 4.54 -14.61 -7.97
C ASP A 32 3.83 -14.01 -6.74
N PRO A 33 3.85 -12.68 -6.55
CA PRO A 33 3.18 -12.03 -5.42
C PRO A 33 1.68 -12.28 -5.36
N ARG A 34 1.02 -12.53 -6.50
CA ARG A 34 -0.43 -12.78 -6.57
C ARG A 34 -0.86 -14.05 -5.86
N ARG A 35 0.08 -14.97 -5.54
CA ARG A 35 -0.19 -16.14 -4.68
C ARG A 35 -0.80 -15.78 -3.32
N PHE A 36 -0.61 -14.55 -2.85
CA PHE A 36 -1.22 -14.07 -1.61
C PHE A 36 -2.69 -13.70 -1.76
N LEU A 37 -3.14 -13.41 -3.00
CA LEU A 37 -4.54 -13.12 -3.32
C LEU A 37 -5.34 -14.38 -3.61
N TYR A 38 -4.67 -15.43 -4.14
CA TYR A 38 -5.33 -16.60 -4.66
C TYR A 38 -4.90 -17.87 -3.92
N ARG A 39 -5.91 -18.63 -3.54
CA ARG A 39 -5.74 -19.95 -2.93
C ARG A 39 -6.54 -20.95 -3.74
N ALA A 40 -5.87 -22.00 -4.21
CA ALA A 40 -6.45 -22.98 -5.13
C ALA A 40 -7.73 -23.68 -4.59
N ASP A 41 -7.87 -23.73 -3.26
CA ASP A 41 -9.01 -24.31 -2.56
C ASP A 41 -10.17 -23.31 -2.32
N ALA A 42 -9.94 -22.01 -2.50
CA ALA A 42 -10.91 -20.96 -2.17
C ALA A 42 -11.26 -20.06 -3.35
N LEU A 43 -10.27 -19.58 -4.09
CA LEU A 43 -10.42 -18.70 -5.24
C LEU A 43 -9.18 -18.81 -6.14
N ASP A 44 -9.39 -19.08 -7.43
CA ASP A 44 -8.37 -18.95 -8.47
C ASP A 44 -8.67 -17.74 -9.38
N PRO A 45 -7.71 -17.29 -10.20
CA PRO A 45 -7.89 -16.10 -11.05
C PRO A 45 -9.02 -16.22 -12.07
N ASP A 46 -9.23 -17.40 -12.65
CA ASP A 46 -10.26 -17.62 -13.67
C ASP A 46 -11.65 -17.54 -13.03
N LEU A 47 -11.78 -18.14 -11.85
CA LEU A 47 -13.00 -18.08 -11.05
C LEU A 47 -13.27 -16.63 -10.59
N ALA A 48 -12.25 -15.87 -10.17
CA ALA A 48 -12.40 -14.47 -9.81
C ALA A 48 -12.94 -13.63 -10.98
N GLN A 49 -12.36 -13.79 -12.18
CA GLN A 49 -12.85 -13.12 -13.39
C GLN A 49 -14.27 -13.52 -13.75
N LYS A 50 -14.62 -14.80 -13.62
CA LYS A 50 -15.97 -15.29 -13.86
C LYS A 50 -16.96 -14.66 -12.89
N LEU A 51 -16.65 -14.67 -11.59
CA LEU A 51 -17.50 -14.10 -10.54
C LEU A 51 -17.66 -12.59 -10.70
N ALA A 52 -16.59 -11.86 -11.06
CA ALA A 52 -16.68 -10.43 -11.33
C ALA A 52 -17.64 -10.14 -12.50
N ARG A 53 -17.53 -10.88 -13.60
CA ARG A 53 -18.43 -10.76 -14.75
C ARG A 53 -19.88 -11.08 -14.41
N GLU A 54 -20.12 -12.13 -13.64
CA GLU A 54 -21.46 -12.53 -13.21
C GLU A 54 -22.08 -11.48 -12.28
N ALA A 55 -21.30 -11.01 -11.30
CA ALA A 55 -21.76 -10.01 -10.33
C ALA A 55 -22.08 -8.65 -10.97
N LEU A 56 -21.32 -8.26 -12.00
CA LEU A 56 -21.41 -6.96 -12.64
C LEU A 56 -22.18 -6.98 -13.96
N ALA A 57 -22.82 -8.10 -14.32
CA ALA A 57 -23.50 -8.27 -15.61
C ALA A 57 -24.63 -7.27 -15.88
N LYS A 58 -25.20 -6.68 -14.83
CA LYS A 58 -26.28 -5.68 -14.90
C LYS A 58 -25.81 -4.26 -14.56
N ALA A 59 -24.57 -4.08 -14.17
CA ALA A 59 -23.99 -2.79 -13.82
C ALA A 59 -23.43 -2.09 -15.07
N ASP A 60 -23.46 -0.78 -15.09
CA ASP A 60 -22.86 0.04 -16.12
C ASP A 60 -21.33 0.05 -16.02
N ASP A 61 -20.80 -0.01 -14.79
CA ASP A 61 -19.39 -0.10 -14.44
C ASP A 61 -19.20 -0.84 -13.13
N GLY A 62 -18.00 -1.32 -12.89
CA GLY A 62 -17.66 -1.95 -11.61
C GLY A 62 -16.40 -2.80 -11.67
N GLU A 63 -15.96 -3.18 -10.50
CA GLU A 63 -14.79 -4.04 -10.32
C GLU A 63 -14.86 -4.89 -9.06
N LEU A 64 -14.17 -6.01 -9.12
CA LEU A 64 -13.74 -6.79 -7.98
C LEU A 64 -12.29 -6.38 -7.66
N TYR A 65 -12.10 -5.78 -6.51
CA TYR A 65 -10.80 -5.40 -5.94
C TYR A 65 -10.36 -6.46 -4.94
N LEU A 66 -9.19 -7.03 -5.14
CA LEU A 66 -8.56 -8.00 -4.24
C LEU A 66 -7.32 -7.37 -3.63
N GLN A 67 -7.11 -7.56 -2.34
CA GLN A 67 -5.93 -7.05 -1.65
C GLN A 67 -5.39 -8.05 -0.64
N TYR A 68 -4.06 -8.16 -0.60
CA TYR A 68 -3.28 -8.68 0.52
C TYR A 68 -2.34 -7.58 1.00
N ARG A 69 -2.20 -7.43 2.30
CA ARG A 69 -1.28 -6.47 2.90
C ARG A 69 -0.53 -7.09 4.05
N ALA A 70 0.77 -6.91 4.08
CA ALA A 70 1.64 -7.16 5.22
C ALA A 70 2.15 -5.83 5.76
N THR A 71 2.21 -5.68 7.07
CA THR A 71 2.73 -4.49 7.74
C THR A 71 3.64 -4.88 8.89
N GLU A 72 4.66 -4.07 9.14
CA GLU A 72 5.46 -4.15 10.35
C GLU A 72 5.68 -2.75 10.93
N SER A 73 5.85 -2.66 12.23
CA SER A 73 6.21 -1.42 12.90
C SER A 73 7.08 -1.68 14.13
N PHE A 74 8.01 -0.75 14.36
CA PHE A 74 8.91 -0.74 15.50
C PHE A 74 8.81 0.61 16.18
N GLY A 75 8.48 0.61 17.46
CA GLY A 75 8.53 1.79 18.32
C GLY A 75 9.71 1.68 19.29
N PHE A 76 10.68 2.55 19.12
CA PHE A 76 11.84 2.66 20.00
C PHE A 76 11.77 3.98 20.75
N ASP A 77 11.83 3.93 22.06
CA ASP A 77 11.67 5.09 22.90
C ASP A 77 12.65 5.00 24.08
N ASP A 78 13.40 6.07 24.23
CA ASP A 78 14.34 6.24 25.32
C ASP A 78 15.33 5.07 25.48
N GLY A 79 16.02 4.72 24.40
CA GLY A 79 17.01 3.65 24.38
C GLY A 79 16.43 2.22 24.42
N ARG A 80 15.10 2.04 24.27
CA ARG A 80 14.46 0.74 24.40
C ARG A 80 13.42 0.50 23.31
N LEU A 81 13.42 -0.72 22.78
CA LEU A 81 12.32 -1.20 21.95
C LEU A 81 11.06 -1.35 22.81
N LYS A 82 10.00 -0.60 22.51
CA LYS A 82 8.72 -0.63 23.24
C LYS A 82 7.69 -1.51 22.53
N THR A 83 7.64 -1.41 21.20
CA THR A 83 6.70 -2.17 20.38
C THR A 83 7.42 -2.75 19.18
N ALA A 84 7.02 -3.94 18.77
CA ALA A 84 7.42 -4.58 17.53
C ALA A 84 6.23 -5.42 17.05
N ASP A 85 5.54 -4.93 16.04
CA ASP A 85 4.32 -5.53 15.53
C ASP A 85 4.52 -5.99 14.09
N TYR A 86 3.93 -7.12 13.77
CA TYR A 86 3.79 -7.62 12.41
C TYR A 86 2.37 -8.12 12.22
N SER A 87 1.72 -7.69 11.14
CA SER A 87 0.37 -8.15 10.82
C SER A 87 0.20 -8.37 9.33
N THR A 88 -0.73 -9.25 8.99
CA THR A 88 -1.19 -9.47 7.63
C THR A 88 -2.70 -9.35 7.56
N ASP A 89 -3.18 -8.75 6.50
CA ASP A 89 -4.58 -8.59 6.20
C ASP A 89 -4.85 -8.93 4.74
N ALA A 90 -6.02 -9.53 4.48
CA ALA A 90 -6.48 -9.85 3.13
C ALA A 90 -7.98 -9.59 3.05
N GLY A 91 -8.45 -9.24 1.86
CA GLY A 91 -9.86 -9.01 1.65
C GLY A 91 -10.17 -8.67 0.20
N PHE A 92 -11.46 -8.51 -0.06
CA PHE A 92 -11.95 -8.00 -1.34
C PHE A 92 -13.00 -6.93 -1.14
N GLY A 93 -13.14 -6.08 -2.15
CA GLY A 93 -14.26 -5.17 -2.34
C GLY A 93 -14.89 -5.40 -3.72
N LEU A 94 -16.19 -5.46 -3.77
CA LEU A 94 -16.98 -5.51 -5.01
C LEU A 94 -17.76 -4.20 -5.13
N ARG A 95 -17.47 -3.43 -6.17
CA ARG A 95 -18.16 -2.19 -6.49
C ARG A 95 -18.98 -2.37 -7.76
N ALA A 96 -20.22 -1.91 -7.76
CA ALA A 96 -21.09 -1.85 -8.92
C ALA A 96 -21.68 -0.44 -9.05
N VAL A 97 -21.70 0.09 -10.26
CA VAL A 97 -22.26 1.39 -10.61
C VAL A 97 -23.42 1.17 -11.56
N THR A 98 -24.57 1.79 -11.29
CA THR A 98 -25.77 1.75 -12.13
C THR A 98 -26.38 3.14 -12.15
N GLY A 99 -26.27 3.83 -13.28
CA GLY A 99 -26.62 5.25 -13.38
C GLY A 99 -25.82 6.10 -12.42
N GLU A 100 -26.48 6.82 -11.54
CA GLU A 100 -25.85 7.63 -10.47
C GLU A 100 -25.66 6.88 -9.17
N MET A 101 -26.12 5.65 -9.05
CA MET A 101 -26.01 4.84 -7.85
C MET A 101 -24.73 4.02 -7.87
N THR A 102 -24.05 3.99 -6.72
CA THR A 102 -22.91 3.10 -6.48
C THR A 102 -23.21 2.20 -5.29
N GLY A 103 -23.10 0.89 -5.51
CA GLY A 103 -23.13 -0.11 -4.46
C GLY A 103 -21.74 -0.63 -4.17
N PHE A 104 -21.50 -0.93 -2.89
CA PHE A 104 -20.22 -1.47 -2.46
C PHE A 104 -20.45 -2.57 -1.40
N ALA A 105 -19.81 -3.71 -1.59
CA ALA A 105 -19.78 -4.81 -0.63
C ALA A 105 -18.35 -5.33 -0.47
N HIS A 106 -17.98 -5.70 0.75
CA HIS A 106 -16.62 -6.18 1.03
C HIS A 106 -16.60 -7.31 2.08
N ALA A 107 -15.51 -8.07 2.11
CA ALA A 107 -15.22 -9.03 3.17
C ALA A 107 -13.72 -9.30 3.27
N SER A 108 -13.29 -9.77 4.44
CA SER A 108 -11.92 -10.27 4.67
C SER A 108 -11.72 -11.72 4.19
N ASP A 109 -12.80 -12.48 4.01
CA ASP A 109 -12.76 -13.83 3.46
C ASP A 109 -12.67 -13.78 1.92
N VAL A 110 -11.46 -13.98 1.38
CA VAL A 110 -11.22 -14.03 -0.08
C VAL A 110 -11.58 -15.42 -0.61
N SER A 111 -12.87 -15.67 -0.76
CA SER A 111 -13.40 -16.93 -1.28
C SER A 111 -14.52 -16.71 -2.30
N ALA A 112 -14.72 -17.68 -3.17
CA ALA A 112 -15.81 -17.65 -4.15
C ALA A 112 -17.19 -17.52 -3.48
N GLY A 113 -17.37 -18.14 -2.32
CA GLY A 113 -18.63 -18.05 -1.55
C GLY A 113 -18.88 -16.65 -1.02
N ALA A 114 -17.87 -15.98 -0.49
CA ALA A 114 -17.98 -14.62 0.01
C ALA A 114 -18.25 -13.62 -1.12
N ILE A 115 -17.60 -13.77 -2.28
CA ILE A 115 -17.83 -12.90 -3.45
C ILE A 115 -19.27 -13.06 -3.96
N ARG A 116 -19.83 -14.29 -4.01
CA ARG A 116 -21.23 -14.51 -4.41
C ARG A 116 -22.22 -13.82 -3.44
N ARG A 117 -22.02 -13.93 -2.13
CA ARG A 117 -22.85 -13.22 -1.15
C ARG A 117 -22.77 -11.70 -1.31
N ALA A 118 -21.59 -11.16 -1.58
CA ALA A 118 -21.42 -9.74 -1.88
C ALA A 118 -22.19 -9.34 -3.15
N ALA A 119 -22.13 -10.16 -4.20
CA ALA A 119 -22.88 -9.94 -5.45
C ALA A 119 -24.38 -9.97 -5.23
N GLU A 120 -24.91 -10.87 -4.41
CA GLU A 120 -26.32 -10.91 -4.03
C GLU A 120 -26.77 -9.61 -3.36
N THR A 121 -25.94 -9.03 -2.49
CA THR A 121 -26.21 -7.75 -1.86
C THR A 121 -26.30 -6.61 -2.88
N LEU A 122 -25.42 -6.60 -3.87
CA LEU A 122 -25.41 -5.59 -4.93
C LEU A 122 -26.51 -5.78 -5.98
N ALA A 123 -27.05 -6.98 -6.14
CA ALA A 123 -28.15 -7.26 -7.06
C ALA A 123 -29.47 -6.53 -6.69
N LEU A 124 -29.52 -5.90 -5.52
CA LEU A 124 -30.65 -5.04 -5.09
C LEU A 124 -30.61 -3.63 -5.72
N LEU A 125 -29.53 -3.27 -6.41
CA LEU A 125 -29.45 -2.03 -7.18
C LEU A 125 -30.34 -2.14 -8.42
N ASP A 126 -31.29 -1.19 -8.55
CA ASP A 126 -32.17 -1.16 -9.71
C ASP A 126 -31.39 -0.73 -10.97
N PRO A 127 -31.38 -1.50 -12.05
CA PRO A 127 -30.64 -1.15 -13.24
C PRO A 127 -31.26 0.09 -13.92
N ALA A 128 -30.66 1.25 -13.72
CA ALA A 128 -31.01 2.45 -14.47
C ALA A 128 -30.58 2.27 -15.93
N LYS A 129 -31.44 2.62 -16.87
CA LYS A 129 -31.17 2.56 -18.31
C LYS A 129 -30.28 3.75 -18.73
N GLN A 130 -29.01 3.76 -18.35
CA GLN A 130 -28.05 4.72 -18.88
C GLN A 130 -26.97 4.00 -19.70
N ALA A 131 -26.43 4.71 -20.69
CA ALA A 131 -25.35 4.17 -21.48
C ALA A 131 -24.11 3.96 -20.58
N PRO A 132 -23.42 2.82 -20.71
CA PRO A 132 -22.23 2.56 -19.91
C PRO A 132 -21.19 3.66 -20.11
N ALA A 133 -20.64 4.16 -18.99
CA ALA A 133 -19.46 5.01 -19.05
C ALA A 133 -18.32 4.24 -19.73
N GLY A 134 -17.65 4.87 -20.69
CA GLY A 134 -16.50 4.24 -21.35
C GLY A 134 -15.43 3.82 -20.33
N PRO A 135 -14.66 2.77 -20.59
CA PRO A 135 -13.63 2.34 -19.70
C PRO A 135 -12.63 3.49 -19.44
N PRO A 136 -12.18 3.67 -18.19
CA PRO A 136 -11.18 4.69 -17.89
C PRO A 136 -9.89 4.42 -18.68
N PRO A 137 -9.11 5.47 -18.99
CA PRO A 137 -7.86 5.30 -19.71
C PRO A 137 -6.94 4.34 -18.95
N ARG A 138 -6.39 3.36 -19.66
CA ARG A 138 -5.49 2.35 -19.10
C ARG A 138 -4.14 3.00 -18.85
N THR A 139 -3.78 3.22 -17.57
CA THR A 139 -2.49 3.77 -17.17
C THR A 139 -1.83 2.83 -16.17
N ASN A 140 -1.34 1.69 -16.64
CA ASN A 140 -0.55 0.81 -15.79
C ASN A 140 0.93 1.10 -16.04
N ARG A 141 1.56 1.87 -15.14
CA ARG A 141 2.98 2.19 -15.18
C ARG A 141 3.63 1.64 -13.92
N HIS A 142 4.73 0.90 -14.07
CA HIS A 142 5.58 0.56 -12.94
C HIS A 142 6.30 1.83 -12.48
N LEU A 143 5.96 2.29 -11.27
CA LEU A 143 6.50 3.53 -10.69
C LEU A 143 7.55 3.25 -9.61
N TYR A 144 7.65 2.02 -9.10
CA TYR A 144 8.51 1.61 -8.00
C TYR A 144 8.83 0.13 -8.06
N ASP A 145 9.82 -0.31 -7.28
CA ASP A 145 10.19 -1.71 -7.15
C ASP A 145 9.05 -2.52 -6.50
N GLU A 146 8.83 -3.74 -6.98
CA GLU A 146 7.80 -4.67 -6.50
C GLU A 146 8.28 -5.57 -5.35
N ALA A 147 9.56 -5.50 -4.98
CA ALA A 147 10.12 -6.31 -3.91
C ALA A 147 9.40 -6.05 -2.57
N ASN A 148 9.38 -7.07 -1.72
CA ASN A 148 8.85 -6.92 -0.38
C ASN A 148 9.90 -6.28 0.54
N PRO A 149 9.75 -5.04 0.99
CA PRO A 149 10.73 -4.38 1.84
C PRO A 149 10.87 -5.07 3.21
N LEU A 150 9.81 -5.76 3.67
CA LEU A 150 9.78 -6.35 5.00
C LEU A 150 10.76 -7.52 5.15
N ASP A 151 10.99 -8.27 4.05
CA ASP A 151 11.83 -9.48 4.04
C ASP A 151 13.31 -9.19 3.76
N LEU A 152 13.65 -7.98 3.25
CA LEU A 152 15.01 -7.68 2.78
C LEU A 152 16.00 -7.42 3.91
N ILE A 153 15.54 -6.86 5.03
CA ILE A 153 16.39 -6.50 6.16
C ILE A 153 15.95 -7.25 7.41
N PRO A 154 16.86 -7.99 8.07
CA PRO A 154 16.55 -8.72 9.28
C PRO A 154 16.08 -7.80 10.42
N PHE A 155 15.17 -8.31 11.25
CA PHE A 155 14.63 -7.63 12.44
C PHE A 155 15.71 -6.96 13.30
N ALA A 156 16.78 -7.70 13.64
CA ALA A 156 17.87 -7.17 14.47
C ALA A 156 18.52 -5.91 13.87
N LYS A 157 18.68 -5.86 12.54
CA LYS A 157 19.25 -4.70 11.86
C LYS A 157 18.32 -3.47 11.92
N LYS A 158 17.01 -3.68 11.88
CA LYS A 158 16.02 -2.61 12.02
C LYS A 158 16.05 -2.03 13.44
N VAL A 159 16.18 -2.87 14.45
CA VAL A 159 16.38 -2.45 15.85
C VAL A 159 17.71 -1.74 16.04
N ASP A 160 18.81 -2.26 15.48
CA ASP A 160 20.14 -1.62 15.51
C ASP A 160 20.10 -0.20 14.90
N LEU A 161 19.33 0.00 13.83
CA LEU A 161 19.15 1.33 13.24
C LEU A 161 18.48 2.29 14.23
N CYS A 162 17.38 1.87 14.87
CA CYS A 162 16.68 2.70 15.86
C CYS A 162 17.61 3.09 17.03
N GLN A 163 18.43 2.14 17.52
CA GLN A 163 19.43 2.40 18.56
C GLN A 163 20.50 3.40 18.14
N LYS A 164 20.99 3.28 16.90
CA LYS A 164 21.98 4.21 16.34
C LYS A 164 21.41 5.62 16.23
N ILE A 165 20.16 5.75 15.79
CA ILE A 165 19.46 7.05 15.68
C ILE A 165 19.29 7.68 17.07
N ASP A 166 18.83 6.92 18.07
CA ASP A 166 18.68 7.41 19.46
C ASP A 166 20.03 7.91 20.01
N ALA A 167 21.09 7.11 19.89
CA ALA A 167 22.42 7.47 20.38
C ALA A 167 22.97 8.70 19.65
N ALA A 168 22.84 8.76 18.32
CA ALA A 168 23.29 9.90 17.51
C ALA A 168 22.52 11.18 17.85
N ALA A 169 21.20 11.08 18.06
CA ALA A 169 20.38 12.24 18.45
C ALA A 169 20.85 12.80 19.79
N ARG A 170 21.00 11.94 20.82
CA ARG A 170 21.45 12.38 22.17
C ARG A 170 22.82 13.02 22.17
N ALA A 171 23.69 12.63 21.26
CA ALA A 171 25.03 13.21 21.12
C ALA A 171 25.02 14.64 20.49
N ARG A 172 23.90 15.09 19.90
CA ARG A 172 23.78 16.41 19.24
C ARG A 172 23.67 17.57 20.18
N ASP A 173 22.86 17.39 21.27
CA ASP A 173 22.57 18.48 22.20
C ASP A 173 22.29 17.93 23.62
N PRO A 174 22.94 18.48 24.66
CA PRO A 174 22.77 18.01 26.05
C PRO A 174 21.37 18.32 26.62
N ARG A 175 20.57 19.16 25.98
CA ARG A 175 19.19 19.47 26.38
C ARG A 175 18.19 18.39 25.97
N ILE A 176 18.60 17.42 25.17
CA ILE A 176 17.72 16.31 24.76
C ILE A 176 17.43 15.42 25.95
N VAL A 177 16.16 15.37 26.34
CA VAL A 177 15.68 14.55 27.46
C VAL A 177 14.96 13.29 27.00
N GLN A 178 14.42 13.28 25.78
CA GLN A 178 13.76 12.09 25.21
C GLN A 178 13.97 12.02 23.70
N VAL A 179 14.16 10.79 23.20
CA VAL A 179 14.21 10.47 21.78
C VAL A 179 13.27 9.30 21.49
N SER A 180 12.37 9.47 20.55
CA SER A 180 11.50 8.42 20.06
C SER A 180 11.76 8.20 18.57
N VAL A 181 11.96 6.95 18.18
CA VAL A 181 12.18 6.52 16.79
C VAL A 181 11.12 5.50 16.43
N ALA A 182 10.39 5.74 15.36
CA ALA A 182 9.45 4.78 14.80
C ALA A 182 9.85 4.40 13.37
N LEU A 183 10.03 3.11 13.13
CA LEU A 183 10.29 2.54 11.81
C LEU A 183 9.10 1.68 11.42
N ALA A 184 8.53 1.90 10.25
CA ALA A 184 7.39 1.12 9.78
C ALA A 184 7.55 0.75 8.30
N GLY A 185 6.94 -0.36 7.93
CA GLY A 185 6.87 -0.79 6.55
C GLY A 185 5.56 -1.47 6.23
N SER A 186 5.18 -1.41 4.97
CA SER A 186 4.09 -2.19 4.44
C SER A 186 4.38 -2.65 3.03
N TRP A 187 3.78 -3.77 2.68
CA TRP A 187 3.79 -4.32 1.34
C TRP A 187 2.40 -4.81 1.00
N SER A 188 1.83 -4.32 -0.09
CA SER A 188 0.49 -4.70 -0.52
C SER A 188 0.54 -5.25 -1.94
N VAL A 189 -0.19 -6.32 -2.15
CA VAL A 189 -0.50 -6.89 -3.47
C VAL A 189 -1.97 -6.60 -3.74
N VAL A 190 -2.24 -5.97 -4.88
CA VAL A 190 -3.58 -5.57 -5.30
C VAL A 190 -3.85 -6.15 -6.68
N GLU A 191 -5.05 -6.66 -6.90
CA GLU A 191 -5.55 -6.98 -8.21
C GLU A 191 -6.96 -6.45 -8.41
N ILE A 192 -7.21 -5.84 -9.54
CA ILE A 192 -8.50 -5.29 -9.94
C ILE A 192 -8.99 -6.09 -11.15
N VAL A 193 -10.15 -6.71 -10.99
CA VAL A 193 -10.82 -7.48 -12.04
C VAL A 193 -12.08 -6.74 -12.44
N ARG A 194 -12.13 -6.21 -13.67
CA ARG A 194 -13.28 -5.48 -14.18
C ARG A 194 -14.28 -6.39 -14.90
N ALA A 195 -15.50 -5.91 -15.03
CA ALA A 195 -16.58 -6.61 -15.75
C ALA A 195 -16.23 -6.92 -17.22
N ASP A 196 -15.47 -6.06 -17.89
CA ASP A 196 -15.01 -6.24 -19.28
C ASP A 196 -13.86 -7.25 -19.42
N GLY A 197 -13.39 -7.85 -18.31
CA GLY A 197 -12.29 -8.79 -18.27
C GLY A 197 -10.91 -8.13 -18.17
N PHE A 198 -10.83 -6.79 -18.07
CA PHE A 198 -9.57 -6.11 -17.80
C PHE A 198 -9.06 -6.49 -16.41
N LEU A 199 -7.77 -6.78 -16.33
CA LEU A 199 -7.07 -7.15 -15.10
C LEU A 199 -5.89 -6.23 -14.91
N ALA A 200 -5.84 -5.59 -13.74
CA ALA A 200 -4.71 -4.77 -13.32
C ALA A 200 -4.15 -5.28 -12.01
N THR A 201 -2.84 -5.47 -11.96
CA THR A 201 -2.11 -5.86 -10.74
C THR A 201 -1.18 -4.72 -10.35
N ASP A 202 -1.11 -4.44 -9.06
CA ASP A 202 -0.21 -3.42 -8.51
C ASP A 202 0.41 -3.94 -7.20
N ILE A 203 1.71 -3.72 -7.04
CA ILE A 203 2.46 -4.10 -5.84
C ILE A 203 3.00 -2.82 -5.21
N ARG A 204 2.65 -2.60 -3.94
CA ARG A 204 2.82 -1.32 -3.27
C ARG A 204 3.70 -1.45 -2.04
N PRO A 205 5.03 -1.33 -2.17
CA PRO A 205 5.89 -1.15 -1.02
C PRO A 205 5.69 0.25 -0.41
N LEU A 206 5.90 0.37 0.88
CA LEU A 206 5.93 1.66 1.57
C LEU A 206 6.74 1.50 2.83
N VAL A 207 7.71 2.37 3.04
CA VAL A 207 8.50 2.42 4.27
C VAL A 207 8.51 3.82 4.85
N ARG A 208 8.65 3.92 6.18
CA ARG A 208 8.64 5.19 6.89
C ARG A 208 9.55 5.14 8.12
N LEU A 209 10.30 6.22 8.30
CA LEU A 209 11.06 6.52 9.51
C LEU A 209 10.53 7.82 10.11
N ASN A 210 10.25 7.83 11.41
CA ASN A 210 9.89 9.01 12.15
C ASN A 210 10.86 9.18 13.31
N VAL A 211 11.33 10.41 13.53
CA VAL A 211 12.16 10.79 14.66
C VAL A 211 11.46 11.92 15.41
N SER A 212 11.29 11.76 16.71
CA SER A 212 10.78 12.80 17.59
C SER A 212 11.79 13.03 18.72
N ILE A 213 12.05 14.28 19.02
CA ILE A 213 13.03 14.71 20.02
C ILE A 213 12.35 15.68 20.97
N VAL A 214 12.51 15.46 22.28
CA VAL A 214 12.10 16.39 23.31
C VAL A 214 13.35 17.00 23.91
N VAL A 215 13.38 18.31 23.98
CA VAL A 215 14.43 19.10 24.65
C VAL A 215 13.87 19.79 25.90
N GLU A 216 14.72 20.00 26.89
CA GLU A 216 14.38 20.72 28.11
C GLU A 216 15.43 21.79 28.43
N GLU A 217 14.98 23.00 28.72
CA GLU A 217 15.83 24.09 29.16
C GLU A 217 15.06 24.97 30.17
N ASN A 218 15.63 25.19 31.36
CA ASN A 218 15.02 25.98 32.42
C ASN A 218 13.59 25.59 32.82
N GLY A 219 13.30 24.28 32.79
CA GLY A 219 11.97 23.73 33.12
C GLY A 219 10.94 23.78 31.97
N ARG A 220 11.28 24.41 30.85
CA ARG A 220 10.46 24.38 29.62
C ARG A 220 10.84 23.17 28.79
N ARG A 221 9.83 22.40 28.38
CA ARG A 221 9.96 21.26 27.45
C ARG A 221 9.29 21.54 26.15
N GLU A 222 10.00 21.25 25.07
CA GLU A 222 9.47 21.41 23.71
C GLU A 222 9.87 20.23 22.86
N SER A 223 9.07 19.92 21.86
CA SER A 223 9.31 18.79 20.98
C SER A 223 9.45 19.23 19.51
N GLY A 224 10.19 18.44 18.78
CA GLY A 224 10.28 18.49 17.34
C GLY A 224 10.13 17.11 16.74
N TYR A 225 9.67 17.06 15.50
CA TYR A 225 9.35 15.84 14.79
C TYR A 225 9.73 15.96 13.32
N PHE A 226 10.31 14.88 12.81
CA PHE A 226 10.52 14.77 11.37
C PHE A 226 10.28 13.33 10.88
N GLY A 227 9.62 13.21 9.74
CA GLY A 227 9.32 11.92 9.12
C GLY A 227 9.76 11.89 7.67
N LEU A 228 10.41 10.80 7.30
CA LEU A 228 10.70 10.46 5.91
C LEU A 228 10.15 9.08 5.58
N GLY A 229 9.84 8.90 4.31
CA GLY A 229 9.33 7.63 3.82
C GLY A 229 8.90 7.75 2.37
N GLY A 230 8.65 6.60 1.78
CA GLY A 230 8.24 6.54 0.37
C GLY A 230 8.02 5.11 -0.10
N ARG A 231 7.69 4.99 -1.38
CA ARG A 231 7.52 3.70 -2.05
C ARG A 231 8.84 3.17 -2.58
N TYR A 232 9.74 2.89 -1.64
CA TYR A 232 11.07 2.33 -1.87
C TYR A 232 11.40 1.30 -0.77
N MET A 233 12.60 0.71 -0.85
CA MET A 233 13.02 -0.29 0.13
C MET A 233 13.63 0.37 1.37
N TYR A 234 13.76 -0.39 2.46
CA TYR A 234 14.34 0.11 3.71
C TYR A 234 15.78 0.59 3.59
N ASP A 235 16.58 0.05 2.66
CA ASP A 235 17.97 0.42 2.44
C ASP A 235 18.15 1.93 2.33
N HIS A 236 17.26 2.63 1.67
CA HIS A 236 17.26 4.09 1.60
C HIS A 236 17.17 4.77 2.97
N LEU A 237 16.39 4.22 3.91
CA LEU A 237 16.28 4.74 5.28
C LEU A 237 17.50 4.36 6.14
N PHE A 238 18.29 3.37 5.72
CA PHE A 238 19.54 2.97 6.37
C PHE A 238 20.73 3.85 5.98
N GLU A 239 20.60 4.65 4.92
CA GLU A 239 21.62 5.63 4.54
C GLU A 239 21.83 6.65 5.65
N GLU A 240 23.07 6.85 6.06
CA GLU A 240 23.42 7.71 7.18
C GLU A 240 22.97 9.17 6.97
N ALA A 241 23.01 9.66 5.75
CA ALA A 241 22.55 10.99 5.39
C ALA A 241 21.05 11.19 5.66
N GLN A 242 20.22 10.15 5.45
CA GLN A 242 18.78 10.25 5.60
C GLN A 242 18.37 10.36 7.07
N TRP A 243 18.82 9.44 7.91
CA TRP A 243 18.44 9.48 9.31
C TRP A 243 19.15 10.59 10.10
N ASN A 244 20.34 11.05 9.72
CA ASN A 244 20.95 12.26 10.28
C ASN A 244 20.11 13.50 9.96
N ARG A 245 19.64 13.63 8.71
CA ARG A 245 18.69 14.69 8.36
C ARG A 245 17.44 14.66 9.24
N ALA A 246 16.88 13.47 9.50
CA ALA A 246 15.70 13.36 10.36
C ALA A 246 15.97 13.83 11.80
N ILE A 247 17.15 13.53 12.35
CA ILE A 247 17.59 14.02 13.66
C ILE A 247 17.73 15.54 13.64
N ASP A 248 18.45 16.09 12.67
CA ASP A 248 18.76 17.51 12.60
C ASP A 248 17.50 18.37 12.44
N GLU A 249 16.55 17.93 11.60
CA GLU A 249 15.26 18.62 11.41
C GLU A 249 14.38 18.56 12.67
N ALA A 250 14.26 17.38 13.31
CA ALA A 250 13.50 17.23 14.54
C ALA A 250 14.11 18.05 15.69
N LEU A 251 15.43 18.01 15.84
CA LEU A 251 16.13 18.79 16.87
C LEU A 251 15.99 20.29 16.62
N ASN A 252 16.21 20.75 15.40
CA ASN A 252 16.07 22.17 15.06
C ASN A 252 14.66 22.70 15.39
N GLN A 253 13.62 21.93 15.06
CA GLN A 253 12.24 22.31 15.41
C GLN A 253 12.04 22.41 16.92
N ALA A 254 12.54 21.45 17.70
CA ALA A 254 12.44 21.46 19.16
C ALA A 254 13.18 22.68 19.77
N LEU A 255 14.38 23.00 19.27
CA LEU A 255 15.18 24.14 19.73
C LEU A 255 14.57 25.49 19.36
N VAL A 256 13.94 25.59 18.19
CA VAL A 256 13.19 26.80 17.80
C VAL A 256 11.98 27.00 18.71
N ASN A 257 11.26 25.92 19.02
CA ASN A 257 10.10 25.95 19.91
C ASN A 257 10.46 26.39 21.34
N LEU A 258 11.65 26.05 21.87
CA LEU A 258 12.11 26.54 23.17
C LEU A 258 12.16 28.10 23.25
N ARG A 259 12.35 28.74 22.11
CA ARG A 259 12.44 30.22 22.01
C ARG A 259 11.15 30.85 21.47
N ALA A 260 10.14 30.04 21.15
CA ALA A 260 8.90 30.50 20.61
C ALA A 260 8.16 31.41 21.61
N VAL A 261 7.55 32.46 21.10
CA VAL A 261 6.63 33.34 21.80
C VAL A 261 5.20 33.02 21.38
N ASP A 262 4.23 33.51 22.17
CA ASP A 262 2.82 33.34 21.84
C ASP A 262 2.49 33.93 20.47
N ALA A 263 1.70 33.19 19.67
CA ALA A 263 1.22 33.69 18.40
C ALA A 263 0.22 34.86 18.63
N PRO A 264 0.31 35.98 17.89
CA PRO A 264 -0.66 37.05 18.01
C PRO A 264 -2.04 36.56 17.55
N ALA A 265 -3.08 36.91 18.32
CA ALA A 265 -4.47 36.65 17.94
C ALA A 265 -4.98 37.80 17.06
N GLY A 266 -5.69 37.50 15.98
CA GLY A 266 -6.25 38.50 15.09
C GLY A 266 -6.49 37.99 13.67
N GLU A 267 -6.88 38.89 12.80
CA GLU A 267 -7.03 38.67 11.37
C GLU A 267 -5.75 39.09 10.64
N PHE A 268 -5.20 38.18 9.84
CA PHE A 268 -3.91 38.40 9.16
C PHE A 268 -4.00 37.96 7.69
N THR A 269 -3.24 38.68 6.85
CA THR A 269 -2.94 38.18 5.51
C THR A 269 -1.94 37.04 5.59
N VAL A 270 -2.31 35.87 5.04
CA VAL A 270 -1.51 34.65 5.10
C VAL A 270 -0.95 34.31 3.74
N LEU A 271 0.37 34.11 3.67
CA LEU A 271 1.03 33.51 2.49
C LEU A 271 1.31 32.03 2.76
N LEU A 272 0.67 31.17 1.97
CA LEU A 272 0.87 29.71 2.06
C LEU A 272 2.07 29.31 1.20
N GLY A 273 3.14 28.83 1.85
CA GLY A 273 4.31 28.26 1.17
C GLY A 273 4.09 26.81 0.72
N PRO A 274 5.07 26.16 0.06
CA PRO A 274 4.98 24.76 -0.33
C PRO A 274 5.01 23.83 0.89
N GLY A 275 4.40 22.63 0.76
CA GLY A 275 4.36 21.60 1.80
C GLY A 275 2.94 21.33 2.30
N TRP A 276 2.72 21.31 3.61
CA TRP A 276 1.43 21.03 4.25
C TRP A 276 0.24 21.86 3.73
N PRO A 277 0.40 23.11 3.29
CA PRO A 277 -0.69 23.85 2.63
C PRO A 277 -1.27 23.15 1.39
N GLY A 278 -0.58 22.19 0.80
CA GLY A 278 -1.13 21.32 -0.25
C GLY A 278 -2.36 20.53 0.20
N VAL A 279 -2.47 20.19 1.49
CA VAL A 279 -3.65 19.52 2.05
C VAL A 279 -4.88 20.42 1.97
N LEU A 280 -4.73 21.71 2.25
CA LEU A 280 -5.82 22.69 2.14
C LEU A 280 -6.37 22.81 0.71
N LEU A 281 -5.51 22.61 -0.30
CA LEU A 281 -5.92 22.61 -1.71
C LEU A 281 -6.56 21.29 -2.13
N HIS A 282 -6.32 20.22 -1.38
CA HIS A 282 -6.90 18.90 -1.64
C HIS A 282 -8.34 18.80 -1.12
N GLU A 283 -8.67 19.43 0.00
CA GLU A 283 -10.00 19.52 0.60
C GLU A 283 -10.83 20.65 0.00
#